data_e184dd443ec536b527fa46e40173629a
#
_entry.id   e184dd443ec536b527fa46e40173629a
#
_cell.length_a   1.000
_cell.length_b   1.000
_cell.length_c   1.000
_cell.angle_alpha   90.00
_cell.angle_beta   90.00
_cell.angle_gamma   90.00
#
_symmetry.space_group_name_H-M   'P 1'
#
loop_
_entity.id
_entity.type
_entity.pdbx_description
1 polymer ?
#
loop_
_entity_poly.entity_id
_entity_poly.type
_entity_poly.pdbx_seq_one_letter_code
_entity_poly.pdbx_strand_id
1 'polypeptide(L)' 'MNFDTMPVGFGLALSSNTAALNRYAHLDEQQKQDILNKAHNIRSEEEMYTLVASLANGIM' A
#
# COMPACT_ATOMS: atom_id res chain seq x y z
N MET A 1 -6.81 6.74 10.50
CA MET A 1 -5.75 5.78 10.20
C MET A 1 -4.61 5.94 11.19
N ASN A 2 -4.09 4.84 11.67
CA ASN A 2 -2.99 4.87 12.62
C ASN A 2 -1.66 4.69 11.88
N PHE A 3 -0.87 5.75 11.80
CA PHE A 3 0.40 5.71 11.07
C PHE A 3 1.44 4.79 11.73
N ASP A 4 1.24 4.44 12.99
CA ASP A 4 2.17 3.54 13.68
C ASP A 4 2.20 2.15 13.06
N THR A 5 1.13 1.76 12.35
CA THR A 5 1.06 0.43 11.72
C THR A 5 1.38 0.46 10.24
N MET A 6 1.57 1.65 9.65
CA MET A 6 1.84 1.77 8.22
C MET A 6 3.31 2.17 8.01
N PRO A 7 4.07 1.39 7.22
CA PRO A 7 5.44 1.78 6.87
C PRO A 7 5.47 3.15 6.19
N VAL A 8 6.43 3.98 6.55
CA VAL A 8 6.54 5.32 5.99
C VAL A 8 6.67 5.29 4.47
N GLY A 9 7.48 4.38 3.95
CA GLY A 9 7.68 4.25 2.51
C GLY A 9 6.39 3.90 1.78
N PHE A 10 5.57 3.05 2.38
CA PHE A 10 4.29 2.68 1.80
C PHE A 10 3.35 3.88 1.76
N GLY A 11 3.26 4.63 2.85
CA GLY A 11 2.44 5.83 2.91
C GLY A 11 2.84 6.87 1.88
N LEU A 12 4.15 7.08 1.72
CA LEU A 12 4.67 8.01 0.72
C LEU A 12 4.33 7.57 -0.70
N ALA A 13 4.50 6.29 -0.99
CA ALA A 13 4.20 5.75 -2.31
C ALA A 13 2.71 5.86 -2.63
N LEU A 14 1.84 5.58 -1.65
CA LEU A 14 0.40 5.74 -1.81
C LEU A 14 0.05 7.20 -2.11
N SER A 15 0.66 8.13 -1.37
CA SER A 15 0.39 9.56 -1.55
C SER A 15 0.77 10.04 -2.94
N SER A 16 1.76 9.39 -3.55
CA SER A 16 2.22 9.74 -4.90
C SER A 16 1.39 9.12 -6.00
N ASN A 17 0.47 8.22 -5.66
CA ASN A 17 -0.33 7.50 -6.64
C ASN A 17 -1.80 7.53 -6.24
N THR A 18 -2.53 8.48 -6.78
CA THR A 18 -3.94 8.69 -6.44
C THR A 18 -4.80 7.45 -6.69
N ALA A 19 -4.55 6.75 -7.80
CA ALA A 19 -5.32 5.54 -8.12
C ALA A 19 -5.11 4.46 -7.06
N ALA A 20 -3.88 4.27 -6.63
CA ALA A 20 -3.56 3.29 -5.59
C ALA A 20 -4.19 3.69 -4.26
N LEU A 21 -4.11 4.98 -3.92
CA LEU A 21 -4.69 5.48 -2.68
C LEU A 21 -6.20 5.24 -2.65
N ASN A 22 -6.89 5.56 -3.74
CA ASN A 22 -8.32 5.33 -3.84
C ASN A 22 -8.67 3.86 -3.71
N ARG A 23 -7.90 3.01 -4.37
CA ARG A 23 -8.13 1.57 -4.29
C ARG A 23 -7.94 1.06 -2.87
N TYR A 24 -6.86 1.49 -2.22
CA TYR A 24 -6.58 1.09 -0.84
C TYR A 24 -7.73 1.51 0.09
N ALA A 25 -8.23 2.72 -0.07
CA ALA A 25 -9.31 3.23 0.77
C ALA A 25 -10.60 2.42 0.64
N HIS A 26 -10.80 1.76 -0.50
CA HIS A 26 -12.00 0.96 -0.76
C HIS A 26 -11.85 -0.52 -0.39
N LEU A 27 -10.66 -0.93 0.05
CA LEU A 27 -10.45 -2.31 0.50
C LEU A 27 -11.12 -2.53 1.85
N ASP A 28 -11.49 -3.80 2.14
CA ASP A 28 -12.01 -4.13 3.46
C ASP A 28 -10.83 -4.28 4.45
N GLU A 29 -11.16 -4.48 5.72
CA GLU A 29 -10.14 -4.57 6.77
C GLU A 29 -9.14 -5.70 6.53
N GLN A 30 -9.62 -6.84 6.09
CA GLN A 30 -8.76 -8.00 5.84
C GLN A 30 -7.78 -7.70 4.71
N GLN A 31 -8.28 -7.12 3.63
CA GLN A 31 -7.43 -6.78 2.49
C GLN A 31 -6.40 -5.72 2.84
N LYS A 32 -6.80 -4.71 3.60
CA LYS A 32 -5.88 -3.68 4.07
C LYS A 32 -4.77 -4.30 4.91
N GLN A 33 -5.14 -5.20 5.81
CA GLN A 33 -4.18 -5.86 6.68
C GLN A 33 -3.19 -6.70 5.86
N ASP A 34 -3.68 -7.40 4.85
CA ASP A 34 -2.82 -8.18 3.97
C ASP A 34 -1.80 -7.30 3.24
N ILE A 35 -2.26 -6.15 2.75
CA ILE A 35 -1.38 -5.20 2.07
C ILE A 35 -0.33 -4.66 3.04
N LEU A 36 -0.74 -4.29 4.25
CA LEU A 36 0.19 -3.79 5.25
C LEU A 36 1.23 -4.83 5.63
N ASN A 37 0.81 -6.09 5.75
CA ASN A 37 1.75 -7.17 6.04
C ASN A 37 2.79 -7.32 4.94
N LYS A 38 2.36 -7.22 3.68
CA LYS A 38 3.28 -7.27 2.55
C LYS A 38 4.25 -6.09 2.60
N ALA A 39 3.73 -4.89 2.88
CA ALA A 39 4.54 -3.68 2.95
C ALA A 39 5.60 -3.78 4.04
N HIS A 40 5.25 -4.38 5.18
CA HIS A 40 6.22 -4.55 6.28
C HIS A 40 7.39 -5.45 5.92
N ASN A 41 7.21 -6.36 4.97
CA ASN A 41 8.25 -7.28 4.54
C ASN A 41 9.10 -6.73 3.40
N ILE A 42 8.71 -5.61 2.83
CA ILE A 42 9.43 -5.00 1.71
C ILE A 42 10.61 -4.20 2.24
N ARG A 43 11.76 -4.33 1.59
CA ARG A 43 13.00 -3.67 2.01
C ARG A 43 13.58 -2.71 0.99
N SER A 44 12.97 -2.57 -0.18
CA SER A 44 13.46 -1.66 -1.20
C SER A 44 12.35 -0.75 -1.70
N GLU A 45 12.73 0.44 -2.16
CA GLU A 45 11.78 1.38 -2.74
C GLU A 45 11.12 0.81 -3.98
N GLU A 46 11.92 0.13 -4.82
CA GLU A 46 11.41 -0.47 -6.04
C GLU A 46 10.27 -1.44 -5.76
N GLU A 47 10.48 -2.31 -4.78
CA GLU A 47 9.45 -3.28 -4.40
C GLU A 47 8.22 -2.59 -3.84
N MET A 48 8.42 -1.50 -3.09
CA MET A 48 7.31 -0.75 -2.53
C MET A 48 6.48 -0.11 -3.64
N TYR A 49 7.13 0.47 -4.64
CA TYR A 49 6.42 1.06 -5.77
C TYR A 49 5.69 -0.02 -6.59
N THR A 50 6.28 -1.20 -6.69
CA THR A 50 5.63 -2.33 -7.36
C THR A 50 4.34 -2.72 -6.65
N LEU A 51 4.38 -2.80 -5.33
CA LEU A 51 3.19 -3.12 -4.54
C LEU A 51 2.09 -2.08 -4.75
N VAL A 52 2.46 -0.81 -4.70
CA VAL A 52 1.52 0.28 -4.89
C VAL A 52 0.96 0.29 -6.31
N ALA A 53 1.80 0.02 -7.30
CA ALA A 53 1.35 -0.08 -8.70
C ALA A 53 0.35 -1.22 -8.89
N SER A 54 0.55 -2.33 -8.18
CA SER A 54 -0.40 -3.45 -8.22
C SER A 54 -1.75 -3.03 -7.70
N LEU A 55 -1.77 -2.25 -6.63
CA LEU A 55 -3.01 -1.70 -6.09
C LEU A 55 -3.72 -0.82 -7.12
N ALA A 56 -2.96 0.08 -7.75
CA ALA A 56 -3.51 1.00 -8.73
C ALA A 56 -4.14 0.26 -9.91
N ASN A 57 -3.56 -0.88 -10.28
CA ASN A 57 -4.07 -1.69 -11.39
C ASN A 57 -5.21 -2.62 -11.00
N GLY A 58 -5.57 -2.66 -9.73
CA GLY A 58 -6.69 -3.47 -9.27
C GLY A 58 -6.41 -4.97 -9.28
N ILE A 59 -5.15 -5.36 -9.12
CA ILE A 59 -4.75 -6.77 -9.15
C ILE A 59 -5.05 -7.48 -7.83
N MET A 60 -5.22 -6.74 -6.79
CA MET A 60 -5.53 -7.29 -5.45
C MET A 60 -6.98 -7.72 -5.34
#